data_a5b497b4de087510901171d6922aa91d
#
_entry.id   a5b497b4de087510901171d6922aa91d
#
_cell.length_a   1.000
_cell.length_b   1.000
_cell.length_c   1.000
_cell.angle_alpha   90.00
_cell.angle_beta   90.00
_cell.angle_gamma   90.00
#
_symmetry.space_group_name_H-M   'P 1'
#
loop_
_entity.id
_entity.type
_entity.pdbx_description
1 polymer ?
#
loop_
_entity_poly.entity_id
_entity_poly.type
_entity_poly.pdbx_seq_one_letter_code
_entity_poly.pdbx_strand_id
1 'polypeptide(L)'
;MTKYARPLILALALLALGASIAALYVHYRILRDPTYTSFCEISETVSCEAVLESPYASVRGVPVAVGGVIWSTLVLLIAAGAMRRRDNPDATAAAAGYIFVLATAGLSAVLYLGYASFFVLQKACPLC
;
A
#
# COMPACT_ATOMS: atom_id res chain seq x y z
N MET A 1 -23.44 1.73 -1.30
CA MET A 1 -22.53 0.59 -1.59
C MET A 1 -23.35 -0.65 -1.88
N THR A 2 -22.95 -1.41 -2.90
CA THR A 2 -23.60 -2.68 -3.23
C THR A 2 -23.22 -3.76 -2.20
N LYS A 3 -23.99 -4.85 -2.13
CA LYS A 3 -23.78 -5.98 -1.21
C LYS A 3 -22.36 -6.57 -1.32
N TYR A 4 -21.78 -6.59 -2.52
CA TYR A 4 -20.46 -7.16 -2.79
C TYR A 4 -19.31 -6.18 -2.62
N ALA A 5 -19.56 -4.88 -2.73
CA ALA A 5 -18.51 -3.86 -2.62
C ALA A 5 -17.87 -3.81 -1.23
N ARG A 6 -18.66 -3.97 -0.18
CA ARG A 6 -18.17 -3.91 1.21
C ARG A 6 -17.15 -4.99 1.53
N PRO A 7 -17.44 -6.29 1.33
CA PRO A 7 -16.46 -7.33 1.61
C PRO A 7 -15.25 -7.24 0.67
N LEU A 8 -15.44 -6.79 -0.57
CA LEU A 8 -14.34 -6.59 -1.50
C LEU A 8 -13.38 -5.49 -1.01
N ILE A 9 -13.91 -4.35 -0.57
CA ILE A 9 -13.08 -3.25 -0.02
C ILE A 9 -12.29 -3.73 1.20
N LEU A 10 -12.92 -4.49 2.11
CA LEU A 10 -12.22 -5.06 3.27
C LEU A 10 -11.11 -6.02 2.85
N ALA A 11 -11.39 -6.93 1.93
CA ALA A 11 -10.39 -7.88 1.44
C ALA A 11 -9.20 -7.15 0.79
N LEU A 12 -9.46 -6.16 -0.05
CA LEU A 12 -8.41 -5.36 -0.70
C LEU A 12 -7.62 -4.53 0.32
N ALA A 13 -8.28 -3.96 1.33
CA ALA A 13 -7.60 -3.21 2.39
C ALA A 13 -6.69 -4.11 3.24
N LEU A 14 -7.13 -5.34 3.54
CA LEU A 14 -6.31 -6.34 4.24
C LEU A 14 -5.10 -6.78 3.40
N LEU A 15 -5.29 -7.01 2.10
CA LEU A 15 -4.19 -7.32 1.18
C LEU A 15 -3.18 -6.17 1.10
N ALA A 16 -3.66 -4.94 0.98
CA ALA A 16 -2.81 -3.74 0.95
C ALA A 16 -2.02 -3.58 2.26
N LEU A 17 -2.66 -3.81 3.39
CA LEU A 17 -1.99 -3.78 4.70
C LEU A 17 -0.91 -4.85 4.81
N GLY A 18 -1.22 -6.08 4.42
CA GLY A 18 -0.26 -7.19 4.41
C GLY A 18 0.95 -6.91 3.50
N ALA A 19 0.71 -6.42 2.30
CA ALA A 19 1.78 -6.04 1.37
C ALA A 19 2.65 -4.89 1.92
N SER A 20 2.04 -3.88 2.54
CA SER A 20 2.76 -2.75 3.14
C SER A 20 3.63 -3.19 4.33
N ILE A 21 3.13 -4.09 5.17
CA ILE A 21 3.90 -4.67 6.28
C ILE A 21 5.07 -5.49 5.76
N ALA A 22 4.84 -6.31 4.73
CA ALA A 22 5.90 -7.10 4.10
C ALA A 22 6.98 -6.20 3.48
N ALA A 23 6.59 -5.15 2.77
CA ALA A 23 7.52 -4.17 2.21
C ALA A 23 8.34 -3.47 3.30
N LEU A 24 7.71 -3.08 4.40
CA LEU A 24 8.38 -2.46 5.54
C LEU A 24 9.37 -3.43 6.20
N TYR A 25 8.97 -4.69 6.36
CA TYR A 25 9.86 -5.74 6.89
C TYR A 25 11.10 -5.92 6.02
N VAL A 26 10.94 -6.06 4.71
CA VAL A 26 12.05 -6.19 3.75
C VAL A 26 12.95 -4.96 3.80
N HIS A 27 12.38 -3.76 3.84
CA HIS A 27 13.13 -2.51 3.93
C HIS A 27 14.02 -2.47 5.18
N TYR A 28 13.47 -2.83 6.35
CA TYR A 28 14.24 -2.91 7.60
C TYR A 28 15.34 -3.96 7.56
N ARG A 29 15.07 -5.11 6.93
CA ARG A 29 16.07 -6.18 6.80
C ARG A 29 17.24 -5.74 5.93
N ILE A 30 16.98 -5.08 4.82
CA ILE A 30 18.01 -4.54 3.93
C ILE A 30 18.90 -3.54 4.66
N LEU A 31 18.31 -2.66 5.47
CA LEU A 31 19.06 -1.66 6.25
C LEU A 31 19.96 -2.28 7.31
N ARG A 32 19.58 -3.42 7.90
CA ARG A 32 20.33 -4.09 8.96
C ARG A 32 21.38 -5.08 8.45
N ASP A 33 21.11 -5.70 7.34
CA ASP A 33 21.97 -6.74 6.76
C ASP A 33 22.12 -6.51 5.25
N PRO A 34 23.25 -5.92 4.82
CA PRO A 34 23.50 -5.66 3.40
C PRO A 34 23.61 -6.92 2.54
N THR A 35 23.77 -8.09 3.16
CA THR A 35 23.84 -9.39 2.45
C THR A 35 22.48 -10.07 2.32
N TYR A 36 21.42 -9.48 2.91
CA TYR A 36 20.09 -10.04 2.86
C TYR A 36 19.50 -9.98 1.45
N THR A 37 19.06 -11.14 0.97
CA THR A 37 18.33 -11.26 -0.29
C THR A 37 16.85 -11.49 0.01
N SER A 38 16.00 -10.62 -0.49
CA SER A 38 14.56 -10.72 -0.24
C SER A 38 13.89 -11.81 -1.09
N PHE A 39 12.76 -12.33 -0.60
CA PHE A 39 11.98 -13.33 -1.33
C PHE A 39 11.37 -12.80 -2.64
N CYS A 40 11.34 -11.50 -2.85
CA CYS A 40 10.85 -10.87 -4.07
C CYS A 40 11.97 -10.48 -5.06
N GLU A 41 13.19 -10.90 -4.82
CA GLU A 41 14.29 -10.80 -5.76
C GLU A 41 14.19 -11.95 -6.77
N ILE A 42 13.49 -11.74 -7.89
CA ILE A 42 13.19 -12.78 -8.87
C ILE A 42 14.12 -12.69 -10.07
N SER A 43 14.44 -11.49 -10.52
CA SER A 43 15.30 -11.23 -11.67
C SER A 43 15.93 -9.84 -11.60
N GLU A 44 16.85 -9.51 -12.52
CA GLU A 44 17.42 -8.16 -12.60
C GLU A 44 16.38 -7.05 -12.82
N THR A 45 15.24 -7.37 -13.44
CA THR A 45 14.15 -6.43 -13.70
C THR A 45 13.08 -6.45 -12.61
N VAL A 46 12.96 -7.55 -11.85
CA VAL A 46 11.99 -7.71 -10.75
C VAL A 46 12.76 -7.81 -9.45
N SER A 47 13.01 -6.67 -8.82
CA SER A 47 13.81 -6.56 -7.62
C SER A 47 13.16 -5.60 -6.62
N CYS A 48 12.74 -6.12 -5.47
CA CYS A 48 12.29 -5.29 -4.36
C CYS A 48 13.43 -4.50 -3.74
N GLU A 49 14.62 -5.09 -3.67
CA GLU A 49 15.80 -4.46 -3.07
C GLU A 49 16.17 -3.18 -3.82
N ALA A 50 16.30 -3.24 -5.15
CA ALA A 50 16.65 -2.08 -5.96
C ALA A 50 15.65 -0.92 -5.82
N VAL A 51 14.36 -1.23 -5.69
CA VAL A 51 13.31 -0.22 -5.51
C VAL A 51 13.31 0.32 -4.07
N LEU A 52 13.45 -0.54 -3.07
CA LEU A 52 13.45 -0.15 -1.65
C LEU A 52 14.72 0.59 -1.21
N GLU A 53 15.85 0.37 -1.88
CA GLU A 53 17.08 1.13 -1.67
C GLU A 53 17.11 2.48 -2.41
N SER A 54 16.18 2.69 -3.33
CA SER A 54 16.13 3.92 -4.12
C SER A 54 15.72 5.15 -3.28
N PRO A 55 16.08 6.38 -3.72
CA PRO A 55 15.66 7.60 -3.04
C PRO A 55 14.14 7.81 -3.03
N TYR A 56 13.39 7.09 -3.89
CA TYR A 56 11.93 7.12 -3.91
C TYR A 56 11.28 6.27 -2.83
N ALA A 57 12.01 5.33 -2.21
CA ALA A 57 11.50 4.45 -1.15
C ALA A 57 11.40 5.14 0.22
N SER A 58 12.04 6.29 0.39
CA SER A 58 12.00 7.04 1.64
C SER A 58 11.79 8.54 1.37
N VAL A 59 11.01 9.17 2.22
CA VAL A 59 10.80 10.62 2.22
C VAL A 59 11.27 11.15 3.57
N ARG A 60 12.29 12.01 3.55
CA ARG A 60 12.90 12.60 4.76
C ARG A 60 13.33 11.55 5.80
N GLY A 61 13.85 10.41 5.35
CA GLY A 61 14.28 9.32 6.23
C GLY A 61 13.18 8.38 6.70
N VAL A 62 11.92 8.61 6.32
CA VAL A 62 10.79 7.72 6.63
C VAL A 62 10.48 6.85 5.43
N PRO A 63 10.47 5.51 5.58
CA PRO A 63 10.10 4.62 4.48
C PRO A 63 8.67 4.88 3.98
N VAL A 64 8.48 4.91 2.67
CA VAL A 64 7.16 5.08 2.04
C VAL A 64 6.20 3.95 2.45
N ALA A 65 6.73 2.76 2.72
CA ALA A 65 5.96 1.62 3.23
C ALA A 65 5.21 1.93 4.55
N VAL A 66 5.75 2.80 5.41
CA VAL A 66 5.05 3.28 6.63
C VAL A 66 3.78 4.04 6.24
N GLY A 67 3.87 4.90 5.24
CA GLY A 67 2.70 5.59 4.69
C GLY A 67 1.64 4.61 4.17
N GLY A 68 2.06 3.56 3.49
CA GLY A 68 1.19 2.48 3.03
C GLY A 68 0.47 1.75 4.18
N VAL A 69 1.18 1.46 5.27
CA VAL A 69 0.59 0.84 6.48
C VAL A 69 -0.46 1.76 7.11
N ILE A 70 -0.14 3.03 7.29
CA ILE A 70 -1.07 4.01 7.87
C ILE A 70 -2.31 4.15 6.97
N TRP A 71 -2.10 4.33 5.68
CA TRP A 71 -3.18 4.52 4.71
C TRP A 71 -4.12 3.31 4.64
N SER A 72 -3.58 2.10 4.52
CA SER A 72 -4.39 0.87 4.46
C SER A 72 -5.11 0.60 5.77
N THR A 73 -4.51 0.94 6.92
CA THR A 73 -5.17 0.85 8.23
C THR A 73 -6.36 1.80 8.31
N LEU A 74 -6.22 3.05 7.86
CA LEU A 74 -7.32 4.01 7.82
C LEU A 74 -8.48 3.53 6.95
N VAL A 75 -8.18 3.05 5.74
CA VAL A 75 -9.21 2.49 4.84
C VAL A 75 -9.91 1.30 5.49
N LEU A 76 -9.14 0.41 6.13
CA LEU A 76 -9.68 -0.76 6.82
C LEU A 76 -10.62 -0.37 7.97
N LEU A 77 -10.23 0.59 8.80
CA LEU A 77 -11.06 1.08 9.93
C LEU A 77 -12.36 1.71 9.44
N ILE A 78 -12.30 2.54 8.38
CA ILE A 78 -13.48 3.16 7.80
C ILE A 78 -14.42 2.10 7.21
N ALA A 79 -13.88 1.14 6.46
CA ALA A 79 -14.64 0.05 5.86
C ALA A 79 -15.30 -0.85 6.94
N ALA A 80 -14.56 -1.20 8.00
CA ALA A 80 -15.08 -1.98 9.12
C ALA A 80 -16.17 -1.22 9.88
N GLY A 81 -15.98 0.08 10.11
CA GLY A 81 -16.97 0.96 10.73
C GLY A 81 -18.27 1.03 9.92
N ALA A 82 -18.14 1.15 8.59
CA ALA A 82 -19.29 1.14 7.67
C ALA A 82 -20.05 -0.20 7.71
N MET A 83 -19.35 -1.31 7.87
CA MET A 83 -20.01 -2.62 8.01
C MET A 83 -20.77 -2.76 9.30
N ARG A 84 -20.24 -2.26 10.42
CA ARG A 84 -20.92 -2.28 11.72
C ARG A 84 -22.18 -1.41 11.73
N ARG A 85 -22.17 -0.31 10.97
CA ARG A 85 -23.27 0.65 10.88
C ARG A 85 -24.07 0.51 9.58
N ARG A 86 -24.17 -0.69 9.05
CA ARG A 86 -24.80 -0.96 7.75
C ARG A 86 -26.27 -0.52 7.64
N ASP A 87 -26.96 -0.44 8.77
CA ASP A 87 -28.36 -0.07 8.84
C ASP A 87 -28.57 1.46 8.85
N ASN A 88 -27.48 2.24 8.95
CA ASN A 88 -27.52 3.70 8.88
C ASN A 88 -27.04 4.16 7.50
N PRO A 89 -27.95 4.66 6.61
CA PRO A 89 -27.60 5.06 5.25
C PRO A 89 -26.65 6.27 5.23
N ASP A 90 -26.77 7.21 6.15
CA ASP A 90 -25.92 8.40 6.19
C ASP A 90 -24.48 8.04 6.57
N ALA A 91 -24.30 7.14 7.54
CA ALA A 91 -22.98 6.67 7.95
C ALA A 91 -22.29 5.88 6.83
N THR A 92 -23.04 5.08 6.06
CA THR A 92 -22.49 4.32 4.94
C THR A 92 -22.17 5.22 3.75
N ALA A 93 -22.95 6.25 3.48
CA ALA A 93 -22.68 7.23 2.44
C ALA A 93 -21.44 8.08 2.77
N ALA A 94 -21.30 8.53 4.01
CA ALA A 94 -20.13 9.27 4.47
C ALA A 94 -18.85 8.40 4.35
N ALA A 95 -18.91 7.14 4.79
CA ALA A 95 -17.78 6.21 4.66
C ALA A 95 -17.37 5.98 3.20
N ALA A 96 -18.34 5.87 2.29
CA ALA A 96 -18.06 5.75 0.85
C ALA A 96 -17.33 6.99 0.31
N GLY A 97 -17.74 8.20 0.74
CA GLY A 97 -17.06 9.44 0.38
C GLY A 97 -15.61 9.49 0.85
N TYR A 98 -15.36 9.16 2.12
CA TYR A 98 -14.00 9.11 2.67
C TYR A 98 -13.12 8.07 1.97
N ILE A 99 -13.65 6.87 1.71
CA ILE A 99 -12.93 5.82 0.98
C ILE A 99 -12.61 6.29 -0.44
N PHE A 100 -13.54 6.98 -1.11
CA PHE A 100 -13.29 7.52 -2.45
C PHE A 100 -12.15 8.54 -2.47
N VAL A 101 -12.12 9.48 -1.52
CA VAL A 101 -11.04 10.47 -1.41
C VAL A 101 -9.70 9.79 -1.13
N LEU A 102 -9.66 8.84 -0.18
CA LEU A 102 -8.46 8.09 0.14
C LEU A 102 -7.98 7.24 -1.05
N ALA A 103 -8.90 6.59 -1.76
CA ALA A 103 -8.58 5.80 -2.94
C ALA A 103 -7.99 6.66 -4.07
N THR A 104 -8.52 7.87 -4.28
CA THR A 104 -7.99 8.81 -5.28
C THR A 104 -6.58 9.27 -4.91
N ALA A 105 -6.36 9.60 -3.64
CA ALA A 105 -5.03 9.98 -3.14
C ALA A 105 -4.05 8.79 -3.26
N GLY A 106 -4.48 7.59 -2.87
CA GLY A 106 -3.68 6.37 -3.01
C GLY A 106 -3.34 6.05 -4.47
N LEU A 107 -4.29 6.20 -5.38
CA LEU A 107 -4.06 6.01 -6.81
C LEU A 107 -3.01 6.99 -7.35
N SER A 108 -3.07 8.25 -6.94
CA SER A 108 -2.07 9.26 -7.33
C SER A 108 -0.67 8.87 -6.86
N ALA A 109 -0.54 8.41 -5.62
CA ALA A 109 0.73 7.93 -5.09
C ALA A 109 1.24 6.68 -5.84
N VAL A 110 0.37 5.71 -6.12
CA VAL A 110 0.70 4.50 -6.88
C VAL A 110 1.15 4.83 -8.30
N LEU A 111 0.47 5.75 -8.98
CA LEU A 111 0.86 6.19 -10.31
C LEU A 111 2.22 6.89 -10.31
N TYR A 112 2.49 7.74 -9.33
CA TYR A 112 3.78 8.41 -9.17
C TYR A 112 4.91 7.40 -8.92
N LEU A 113 4.73 6.49 -7.97
CA LEU A 113 5.73 5.47 -7.64
C LEU A 113 5.89 4.45 -8.77
N GLY A 114 4.81 4.09 -9.46
CA GLY A 114 4.85 3.24 -10.64
C GLY A 114 5.62 3.89 -11.78
N TYR A 115 5.41 5.17 -12.03
CA TYR A 115 6.20 5.92 -12.99
C TYR A 115 7.69 5.89 -12.62
N ALA A 116 8.05 6.21 -11.38
CA ALA A 116 9.42 6.18 -10.91
C ALA A 116 10.03 4.77 -11.04
N SER A 117 9.29 3.73 -10.71
CA SER A 117 9.75 2.35 -10.79
C SER A 117 10.04 1.91 -12.24
N PHE A 118 9.10 2.15 -13.17
CA PHE A 118 9.22 1.67 -14.53
C PHE A 118 10.08 2.54 -15.44
N PHE A 119 10.03 3.86 -15.28
CA PHE A 119 10.71 4.79 -16.21
C PHE A 119 12.03 5.33 -15.66
N VAL A 120 12.16 5.50 -14.36
CA VAL A 120 13.38 6.04 -13.74
C VAL A 120 14.30 4.92 -13.27
N LEU A 121 13.79 3.98 -12.48
CA LEU A 121 14.57 2.87 -11.93
C LEU A 121 14.66 1.67 -12.87
N GLN A 122 13.71 1.52 -13.80
CA GLN A 122 13.58 0.36 -14.71
C GLN A 122 13.56 -0.98 -13.96
N LYS A 123 12.98 -0.99 -12.77
CA LYS A 123 12.82 -2.14 -11.90
C LYS A 123 11.37 -2.27 -11.46
N ALA A 124 10.87 -3.48 -11.39
CA ALA A 124 9.55 -3.79 -10.87
C ALA A 124 9.64 -4.35 -9.45
N CYS A 125 8.78 -3.86 -8.56
CA CYS A 125 8.67 -4.37 -7.20
C CYS A 125 7.26 -4.92 -6.98
N PRO A 126 7.09 -6.26 -6.79
CA PRO A 126 5.76 -6.84 -6.58
C PRO A 126 5.06 -6.39 -5.29
N LEU A 127 5.83 -5.95 -4.29
CA LEU A 127 5.31 -5.47 -3.00
C LEU A 127 5.00 -3.97 -2.99
N CYS A 128 5.45 -3.25 -3.99
CA CYS A 128 5.26 -1.80 -4.08
C CYS A 128 4.03 -1.44 -4.89
#